data_69d20f0901b622e0378b2ad6e933429d
#
_entry.id   69d20f0901b622e0378b2ad6e933429d
#
_cell.length_a   1.000
_cell.length_b   1.000
_cell.length_c   1.000
_cell.angle_alpha   90.00
_cell.angle_beta   90.00
_cell.angle_gamma   90.00
#
_symmetry.space_group_name_H-M   'P 1'
#
loop_
_entity.id
_entity.type
_entity.pdbx_description
1 polymer ?
#
loop_
_entity_poly.entity_id
_entity_poly.type
_entity_poly.pdbx_seq_one_letter_code
_entity_poly.pdbx_strand_id
1 'polypeptide(L)'
;AVTVGAITVGRLWMRPLGGVLAGFIGDYFRVIPCLGGLMLIAGGLLALLPSLPATISVMVLFPMVLLIGVFTYGVRGIFWATLDECDVSASTRGLAVGLISLLAYTPDIYVPMVQSWALANWSGQQGFQVYYGLFGASSLLGFFAARRLTRLGKV
;
A
#
# COMPACT_ATOMS: atom_id res chain seq x y z
N ALA A 1 6.21 -25.66 -1.88
CA ALA A 1 7.39 -24.77 -1.95
C ALA A 1 7.44 -23.96 -3.26
N VAL A 2 7.32 -24.60 -4.43
CA VAL A 2 7.38 -23.92 -5.75
C VAL A 2 6.31 -22.84 -5.90
N THR A 3 5.07 -23.13 -5.49
CA THR A 3 3.94 -22.18 -5.61
C THR A 3 4.15 -20.90 -4.78
N VAL A 4 4.67 -21.04 -3.55
CA VAL A 4 4.95 -19.91 -2.67
C VAL A 4 6.07 -19.04 -3.27
N GLY A 5 7.13 -19.67 -3.79
CA GLY A 5 8.21 -18.98 -4.49
C GLY A 5 7.71 -18.21 -5.72
N ALA A 6 6.85 -18.82 -6.54
CA ALA A 6 6.26 -18.17 -7.71
C ALA A 6 5.40 -16.95 -7.34
N ILE A 7 4.60 -17.05 -6.27
CA ILE A 7 3.80 -15.93 -5.75
C ILE A 7 4.71 -14.80 -5.29
N THR A 8 5.78 -15.11 -4.55
CA THR A 8 6.72 -14.12 -4.05
C THR A 8 7.45 -13.41 -5.19
N VAL A 9 7.95 -14.14 -6.17
CA VAL A 9 8.62 -13.58 -7.35
C VAL A 9 7.64 -12.75 -8.18
N GLY A 10 6.44 -13.28 -8.45
CA GLY A 10 5.40 -12.55 -9.15
C GLY A 10 5.05 -11.21 -8.48
N ARG A 11 4.93 -11.20 -7.15
CA ARG A 11 4.70 -9.97 -6.40
C ARG A 11 5.84 -8.94 -6.54
N LEU A 12 7.10 -9.39 -6.61
CA LEU A 12 8.23 -8.49 -6.82
C LEU A 12 8.19 -7.82 -8.20
N TRP A 13 7.76 -8.56 -9.23
CA TRP A 13 7.57 -8.01 -10.58
C TRP A 13 6.44 -7.00 -10.68
N MET A 14 5.53 -6.96 -9.69
CA MET A 14 4.50 -5.91 -9.62
C MET A 14 5.06 -4.54 -9.21
N ARG A 15 6.32 -4.46 -8.72
CA ARG A 15 6.96 -3.18 -8.36
C ARG A 15 7.06 -2.23 -9.55
N PRO A 16 7.76 -2.59 -10.65
CA PRO A 16 7.86 -1.70 -11.80
C PRO A 16 6.48 -1.45 -12.44
N LEU A 17 5.63 -2.46 -12.54
CA LEU A 17 4.29 -2.30 -13.11
C LEU A 17 3.44 -1.33 -12.29
N GLY A 18 3.36 -1.51 -10.98
CA GLY A 18 2.58 -0.62 -10.10
C GLY A 18 3.10 0.81 -10.14
N GLY A 19 4.42 1.00 -10.10
CA GLY A 19 5.04 2.33 -10.17
C GLY A 19 4.75 3.04 -11.48
N VAL A 20 4.95 2.38 -12.61
CA VAL A 20 4.70 2.95 -13.95
C VAL A 20 3.22 3.27 -14.16
N LEU A 21 2.32 2.34 -13.83
CA LEU A 21 0.88 2.56 -13.98
C LEU A 21 0.39 3.72 -13.10
N ALA A 22 0.82 3.75 -11.84
CA ALA A 22 0.43 4.81 -10.93
C ALA A 22 1.03 6.16 -11.32
N GLY A 23 2.28 6.20 -11.81
CA GLY A 23 2.89 7.40 -12.37
C GLY A 23 2.08 7.94 -13.53
N PHE A 24 1.77 7.10 -14.51
CA PHE A 24 0.97 7.48 -15.67
C PHE A 24 -0.41 8.02 -15.29
N ILE A 25 -1.08 7.37 -14.31
CA ILE A 25 -2.37 7.84 -13.80
C ILE A 25 -2.20 9.16 -13.02
N GLY A 26 -1.12 9.28 -12.24
CA GLY A 26 -0.80 10.49 -11.47
C GLY A 26 -0.52 11.71 -12.35
N ASP A 27 0.14 11.49 -13.50
CA ASP A 27 0.40 12.56 -14.49
C ASP A 27 -0.89 13.02 -15.18
N TYR A 28 -1.86 12.14 -15.37
CA TYR A 28 -3.15 12.47 -15.99
C TYR A 28 -4.15 13.06 -15.00
N PHE A 29 -4.15 12.53 -13.76
CA PHE A 29 -4.96 13.02 -12.65
C PHE A 29 -4.03 13.69 -11.63
N ARG A 30 -4.60 14.36 -10.64
CA ARG A 30 -3.81 14.95 -9.55
C ARG A 30 -3.24 13.84 -8.66
N VAL A 31 -2.00 13.99 -8.20
CA VAL A 31 -1.25 12.97 -7.45
C VAL A 31 -1.94 12.62 -6.13
N ILE A 32 -2.35 13.62 -5.34
CA ILE A 32 -2.94 13.39 -4.01
C ILE A 32 -4.27 12.62 -4.08
N PRO A 33 -5.25 12.97 -4.93
CA PRO A 33 -6.45 12.15 -5.11
C PRO A 33 -6.16 10.74 -5.62
N CYS A 34 -5.21 10.61 -6.56
CA CYS A 34 -4.78 9.30 -7.07
C CYS A 34 -4.20 8.43 -5.95
N LEU A 35 -3.31 8.99 -5.13
CA LEU A 35 -2.74 8.32 -3.96
C LEU A 35 -3.83 7.83 -3.00
N GLY A 36 -4.80 8.69 -2.69
CA GLY A 36 -5.95 8.33 -1.86
C GLY A 36 -6.76 7.17 -2.46
N GLY A 37 -7.05 7.23 -3.75
CA GLY A 37 -7.75 6.16 -4.47
C GLY A 37 -7.01 4.82 -4.42
N LEU A 38 -5.71 4.82 -4.67
CA LEU A 38 -4.87 3.63 -4.57
C LEU A 38 -4.86 3.05 -3.16
N MET A 39 -4.77 3.90 -2.11
CA MET A 39 -4.84 3.47 -0.72
C MET A 39 -6.20 2.86 -0.38
N LEU A 40 -7.30 3.45 -0.86
CA LEU A 40 -8.64 2.92 -0.64
C LEU A 40 -8.81 1.53 -1.27
N ILE A 41 -8.37 1.36 -2.51
CA ILE A 41 -8.45 0.08 -3.23
C ILE A 41 -7.56 -0.97 -2.56
N ALA A 42 -6.30 -0.62 -2.26
CA ALA A 42 -5.38 -1.53 -1.59
C ALA A 42 -5.90 -1.95 -0.21
N GLY A 43 -6.41 -1.01 0.58
CA GLY A 43 -7.00 -1.27 1.88
C GLY A 43 -8.24 -2.15 1.81
N GLY A 44 -9.12 -1.92 0.84
CA GLY A 44 -10.30 -2.74 0.59
C GLY A 44 -9.94 -4.19 0.22
N LEU A 45 -8.97 -4.36 -0.67
CA LEU A 45 -8.48 -5.69 -1.06
C LEU A 45 -7.81 -6.42 0.12
N LEU A 46 -7.03 -5.70 0.94
CA LEU A 46 -6.42 -6.27 2.15
C LEU A 46 -7.48 -6.68 3.18
N ALA A 47 -8.53 -5.90 3.34
CA ALA A 47 -9.63 -6.22 4.25
C ALA A 47 -10.49 -7.40 3.76
N LEU A 48 -10.55 -7.63 2.45
CA LEU A 48 -11.26 -8.77 1.86
C LEU A 48 -10.49 -10.09 2.01
N LEU A 49 -9.16 -10.08 2.04
CA LEU A 49 -8.34 -11.29 2.13
C LEU A 49 -8.75 -12.23 3.28
N PRO A 50 -8.90 -11.74 4.53
CA PRO A 50 -9.21 -12.62 5.66
C PRO A 50 -10.67 -13.09 5.69
N SER A 51 -11.57 -12.50 4.90
CA SER A 51 -12.95 -12.94 4.78
C SER A 51 -13.13 -14.09 3.78
N LEU A 52 -12.08 -14.41 3.02
CA LEU A 52 -12.11 -15.51 2.07
C LEU A 52 -12.04 -16.86 2.80
N PRO A 53 -12.78 -17.88 2.35
CA PRO A 53 -12.73 -19.20 2.94
C PRO A 53 -11.33 -19.82 2.74
N ALA A 54 -10.87 -20.60 3.73
CA ALA A 54 -9.57 -21.27 3.66
C ALA A 54 -9.45 -22.27 2.49
N THR A 55 -10.58 -22.66 1.91
CA THR A 55 -10.67 -23.57 0.75
C THR A 55 -10.57 -22.86 -0.60
N ILE A 56 -10.33 -21.54 -0.60
CA ILE A 56 -10.26 -20.77 -1.87
C ILE A 56 -9.16 -21.31 -2.78
N SER A 57 -9.49 -21.43 -4.05
CA SER A 57 -8.53 -21.90 -5.05
C SER A 57 -7.36 -20.94 -5.19
N VAL A 58 -6.15 -21.49 -5.33
CA VAL A 58 -4.93 -20.72 -5.64
C VAL A 58 -5.11 -19.89 -6.91
N MET A 59 -5.92 -20.35 -7.87
CA MET A 59 -6.22 -19.60 -9.10
C MET A 59 -6.93 -18.26 -8.83
N VAL A 60 -7.68 -18.12 -7.74
CA VAL A 60 -8.32 -16.86 -7.33
C VAL A 60 -7.40 -16.05 -6.44
N LEU A 61 -6.72 -16.73 -5.51
CA LEU A 61 -5.82 -16.07 -4.57
C LEU A 61 -4.61 -15.42 -5.25
N PHE A 62 -4.04 -16.09 -6.25
CA PHE A 62 -2.85 -15.62 -6.95
C PHE A 62 -3.06 -14.24 -7.62
N PRO A 63 -4.04 -14.05 -8.53
CA PRO A 63 -4.27 -12.75 -9.14
C PRO A 63 -4.67 -11.67 -8.11
N MET A 64 -5.38 -12.04 -7.05
CA MET A 64 -5.73 -11.09 -5.98
C MET A 64 -4.48 -10.56 -5.25
N VAL A 65 -3.53 -11.43 -4.92
CA VAL A 65 -2.25 -11.03 -4.30
C VAL A 65 -1.41 -10.16 -5.24
N LEU A 66 -1.39 -10.48 -6.54
CA LEU A 66 -0.71 -9.65 -7.54
C LEU A 66 -1.37 -8.27 -7.67
N LEU A 67 -2.69 -8.22 -7.67
CA LEU A 67 -3.43 -6.96 -7.73
C LEU A 67 -3.15 -6.07 -6.51
N ILE A 68 -3.17 -6.64 -5.31
CA ILE A 68 -2.76 -5.94 -4.08
C ILE A 68 -1.33 -5.41 -4.22
N GLY A 69 -0.44 -6.21 -4.82
CA GLY A 69 0.93 -5.80 -5.12
C GLY A 69 0.98 -4.58 -6.02
N VAL A 70 0.25 -4.57 -7.13
CA VAL A 70 0.19 -3.43 -8.06
C VAL A 70 -0.24 -2.16 -7.35
N PHE A 71 -1.33 -2.19 -6.59
CA PHE A 71 -1.82 -1.00 -5.88
C PHE A 71 -0.87 -0.55 -4.77
N THR A 72 -0.30 -1.47 -4.00
CA THR A 72 0.65 -1.14 -2.93
C THR A 72 1.93 -0.52 -3.49
N TYR A 73 2.46 -1.06 -4.59
CA TYR A 73 3.64 -0.49 -5.24
C TYR A 73 3.31 0.77 -6.04
N GLY A 74 2.09 0.91 -6.52
CA GLY A 74 1.58 2.14 -7.10
C GLY A 74 1.64 3.30 -6.09
N VAL A 75 1.17 3.09 -4.87
CA VAL A 75 1.32 4.07 -3.77
C VAL A 75 2.78 4.46 -3.57
N ARG A 76 3.69 3.46 -3.51
CA ARG A 76 5.14 3.72 -3.35
C ARG A 76 5.75 4.44 -4.55
N GLY A 77 5.20 4.29 -5.75
CA GLY A 77 5.70 4.94 -6.96
C GLY A 77 5.40 6.43 -7.02
N ILE A 78 4.21 6.84 -6.58
CA ILE A 78 3.75 8.22 -6.78
C ILE A 78 3.81 9.10 -5.52
N PHE A 79 4.02 8.53 -4.32
CA PHE A 79 3.98 9.36 -3.12
C PHE A 79 5.05 10.46 -3.08
N TRP A 80 6.18 10.29 -3.79
CA TRP A 80 7.19 11.34 -3.92
C TRP A 80 6.72 12.55 -4.72
N ALA A 81 5.84 12.34 -5.69
CA ALA A 81 5.28 13.41 -6.50
C ALA A 81 4.34 14.33 -5.68
N THR A 82 3.92 13.92 -4.48
CA THR A 82 3.16 14.78 -3.56
C THR A 82 3.98 15.99 -3.08
N LEU A 83 5.31 15.90 -3.07
CA LEU A 83 6.18 17.02 -2.71
C LEU A 83 6.07 18.18 -3.70
N ASP A 84 5.93 17.86 -4.98
CA ASP A 84 5.75 18.88 -6.03
C ASP A 84 4.34 19.47 -5.95
N GLU A 85 3.34 18.64 -5.70
CA GLU A 85 1.95 19.09 -5.56
C GLU A 85 1.72 19.95 -4.28
N CYS A 86 2.58 19.78 -3.26
CA CYS A 86 2.58 20.58 -2.03
C CYS A 86 3.51 21.82 -2.09
N ASP A 87 4.04 22.20 -3.25
CA ASP A 87 4.92 23.35 -3.44
C ASP A 87 6.14 23.38 -2.50
N VAL A 88 6.71 22.21 -2.19
CA VAL A 88 7.90 22.12 -1.34
C VAL A 88 9.09 22.78 -2.05
N SER A 89 9.64 23.82 -1.43
CA SER A 89 10.74 24.61 -2.02
C SER A 89 11.97 23.76 -2.32
N ALA A 90 12.69 24.08 -3.39
CA ALA A 90 13.89 23.35 -3.80
C ALA A 90 14.95 23.32 -2.68
N SER A 91 15.06 24.38 -1.86
CA SER A 91 16.01 24.47 -0.78
C SER A 91 15.74 23.52 0.39
N THR A 92 14.47 23.15 0.62
CA THR A 92 14.05 22.25 1.72
C THR A 92 13.67 20.85 1.23
N ARG A 93 13.64 20.63 -0.09
CA ARG A 93 13.21 19.37 -0.69
C ARG A 93 14.06 18.16 -0.21
N GLY A 94 15.37 18.32 -0.11
CA GLY A 94 16.25 17.25 0.38
C GLY A 94 15.90 16.82 1.82
N LEU A 95 15.66 17.78 2.71
CA LEU A 95 15.23 17.50 4.08
C LEU A 95 13.86 16.81 4.12
N ALA A 96 12.90 17.31 3.32
CA ALA A 96 11.57 16.71 3.22
C ALA A 96 11.64 15.26 2.73
N VAL A 97 12.42 14.99 1.67
CA VAL A 97 12.66 13.64 1.18
C VAL A 97 13.26 12.74 2.27
N GLY A 98 14.26 13.23 3.01
CA GLY A 98 14.89 12.47 4.10
C GLY A 98 13.90 12.09 5.20
N LEU A 99 13.09 13.05 5.68
CA LEU A 99 12.08 12.81 6.72
C LEU A 99 10.97 11.87 6.25
N ILE A 100 10.47 12.07 5.02
CA ILE A 100 9.45 11.19 4.44
C ILE A 100 10.01 9.78 4.23
N SER A 101 11.26 9.66 3.78
CA SER A 101 11.91 8.34 3.63
C SER A 101 11.95 7.59 4.94
N LEU A 102 12.35 8.25 6.03
CA LEU A 102 12.40 7.63 7.34
C LEU A 102 11.04 7.03 7.73
N LEU A 103 9.97 7.80 7.55
CA LEU A 103 8.61 7.35 7.85
C LEU A 103 8.12 6.27 6.85
N ALA A 104 8.41 6.43 5.56
CA ALA A 104 7.94 5.54 4.51
C ALA A 104 8.58 4.16 4.53
N TYR A 105 9.83 4.04 5.03
CA TYR A 105 10.52 2.75 5.16
C TYR A 105 10.38 2.10 6.54
N THR A 106 9.88 2.82 7.55
CA THR A 106 9.57 2.25 8.86
C THR A 106 8.64 1.02 8.80
N PRO A 107 7.62 0.95 7.89
CA PRO A 107 6.80 -0.25 7.73
C PRO A 107 7.58 -1.52 7.41
N ASP A 108 8.69 -1.44 6.71
CA ASP A 108 9.50 -2.62 6.37
C ASP A 108 10.08 -3.28 7.64
N ILE A 109 10.16 -2.54 8.76
CA ILE A 109 10.58 -3.04 10.07
C ILE A 109 9.38 -3.54 10.88
N TYR A 110 8.35 -2.71 11.09
CA TYR A 110 7.28 -3.07 12.03
C TYR A 110 6.24 -4.03 11.43
N VAL A 111 6.07 -4.08 10.10
CA VAL A 111 5.09 -4.99 9.46
C VAL A 111 5.36 -6.45 9.78
N PRO A 112 6.60 -6.98 9.68
CA PRO A 112 6.90 -8.34 10.11
C PRO A 112 6.69 -8.57 11.61
N MET A 113 6.98 -7.54 12.43
CA MET A 113 6.78 -7.62 13.89
C MET A 113 5.28 -7.72 14.24
N VAL A 114 4.44 -6.89 13.62
CA VAL A 114 2.97 -6.94 13.78
C VAL A 114 2.43 -8.29 13.31
N GLN A 115 2.94 -8.82 12.20
CA GLN A 115 2.55 -10.14 11.72
C GLN A 115 2.88 -11.24 12.72
N SER A 116 4.11 -11.27 13.21
CA SER A 116 4.55 -12.25 14.22
C SER A 116 3.74 -12.14 15.50
N TRP A 117 3.48 -10.91 15.96
CA TRP A 117 2.66 -10.65 17.14
C TRP A 117 1.22 -11.13 16.94
N ALA A 118 0.59 -10.83 15.82
CA ALA A 118 -0.77 -11.26 15.53
C ALA A 118 -0.88 -12.79 15.48
N LEU A 119 0.06 -13.47 14.82
CA LEU A 119 0.05 -14.92 14.72
C LEU A 119 0.42 -15.63 16.04
N ALA A 120 1.15 -14.98 16.94
CA ALA A 120 1.47 -15.52 18.25
C ALA A 120 0.30 -15.42 19.25
N ASN A 121 -0.54 -14.38 19.14
CA ASN A 121 -1.63 -14.14 20.08
C ASN A 121 -3.00 -14.69 19.63
N TRP A 122 -3.18 -14.90 18.32
CA TRP A 122 -4.41 -15.45 17.75
C TRP A 122 -4.10 -16.66 16.88
N SER A 123 -4.83 -17.75 17.09
CA SER A 123 -4.62 -18.99 16.35
C SER A 123 -5.23 -18.95 14.94
N GLY A 124 -4.52 -19.57 14.01
CA GLY A 124 -5.02 -19.85 12.65
C GLY A 124 -5.48 -18.61 11.88
N GLN A 125 -6.71 -18.64 11.38
CA GLN A 125 -7.27 -17.61 10.52
C GLN A 125 -7.46 -16.26 11.25
N GLN A 126 -7.72 -16.27 12.56
CA GLN A 126 -7.93 -15.04 13.34
C GLN A 126 -6.68 -14.15 13.37
N GLY A 127 -5.48 -14.72 13.48
CA GLY A 127 -4.23 -13.96 13.43
C GLY A 127 -4.07 -13.19 12.11
N PHE A 128 -4.42 -13.82 10.99
CA PHE A 128 -4.43 -13.16 9.69
C PHE A 128 -5.52 -12.08 9.58
N GLN A 129 -6.70 -12.32 10.16
CA GLN A 129 -7.79 -11.32 10.19
C GLN A 129 -7.36 -10.06 10.93
N VAL A 130 -6.73 -10.21 12.10
CA VAL A 130 -6.21 -9.08 12.88
C VAL A 130 -5.12 -8.34 12.11
N TYR A 131 -4.16 -9.09 11.56
CA TYR A 131 -3.07 -8.51 10.78
C TYR A 131 -3.56 -7.70 9.58
N TYR A 132 -4.35 -8.30 8.69
CA TYR A 132 -4.85 -7.61 7.51
C TYR A 132 -5.87 -6.53 7.84
N GLY A 133 -6.66 -6.69 8.92
CA GLY A 133 -7.58 -5.68 9.41
C GLY A 133 -6.86 -4.40 9.86
N LEU A 134 -5.74 -4.53 10.57
CA LEU A 134 -4.91 -3.38 10.98
C LEU A 134 -4.36 -2.62 9.76
N PHE A 135 -3.88 -3.34 8.73
CA PHE A 135 -3.37 -2.70 7.52
C PHE A 135 -4.49 -2.10 6.65
N GLY A 136 -5.65 -2.74 6.59
CA GLY A 136 -6.84 -2.18 5.96
C GLY A 136 -7.27 -0.87 6.64
N ALA A 137 -7.33 -0.85 7.96
CA ALA A 137 -7.64 0.36 8.73
C ALA A 137 -6.60 1.47 8.52
N SER A 138 -5.30 1.12 8.51
CA SER A 138 -4.23 2.08 8.23
C SER A 138 -4.34 2.70 6.83
N SER A 139 -4.73 1.90 5.82
CA SER A 139 -4.98 2.38 4.46
C SER A 139 -6.18 3.33 4.38
N LEU A 140 -7.24 3.07 5.15
CA LEU A 140 -8.37 4.00 5.26
C LEU A 140 -7.96 5.32 5.91
N LEU A 141 -7.14 5.29 6.96
CA LEU A 141 -6.59 6.52 7.55
C LEU A 141 -5.77 7.31 6.53
N GLY A 142 -4.95 6.62 5.72
CA GLY A 142 -4.21 7.23 4.62
C GLY A 142 -5.11 7.88 3.57
N PHE A 143 -6.21 7.21 3.19
CA PHE A 143 -7.22 7.76 2.30
C PHE A 143 -7.86 9.04 2.86
N PHE A 144 -8.28 9.03 4.13
CA PHE A 144 -8.85 10.22 4.75
C PHE A 144 -7.84 11.37 4.85
N ALA A 145 -6.57 11.07 5.14
CA ALA A 145 -5.50 12.07 5.14
C ALA A 145 -5.32 12.70 3.75
N ALA A 146 -5.23 11.88 2.70
CA ALA A 146 -5.15 12.35 1.31
C ALA A 146 -6.36 13.22 0.94
N ARG A 147 -7.57 12.78 1.29
CA ARG A 147 -8.79 13.56 1.06
C ARG A 147 -8.80 14.89 1.81
N ARG A 148 -8.26 14.93 3.02
CA ARG A 148 -8.14 16.17 3.79
C ARG A 148 -7.13 17.11 3.15
N LEU A 149 -5.99 16.60 2.70
CA LEU A 149 -4.99 17.39 1.97
C LEU A 149 -5.57 18.00 0.69
N THR A 150 -6.31 17.23 -0.09
CA THR A 150 -7.01 17.74 -1.30
C THR A 150 -7.98 18.86 -0.99
N ARG A 151 -8.61 18.86 0.20
CA ARG A 151 -9.55 19.92 0.60
C ARG A 151 -8.85 21.17 1.16
N LEU A 152 -7.71 21.00 1.83
CA LEU A 152 -6.95 22.10 2.44
C LEU A 152 -6.04 22.78 1.43
N GLY A 153 -5.47 22.02 0.52
CA GLY A 153 -4.75 22.56 -0.61
C GLY A 153 -5.80 23.16 -1.57
N LYS A 154 -5.76 24.46 -1.79
CA LYS A 154 -6.39 25.06 -2.97
C LYS A 154 -5.64 24.62 -4.22
N VAL A 155 -5.39 23.36 -4.27
CA VAL A 155 -4.65 22.71 -5.33
C VAL A 155 -5.66 22.01 -6.22
#